data_430f93f0724627b27d84f6b2c47ddf99
#
_entry.id   430f93f0724627b27d84f6b2c47ddf99
#
_cell.length_a   1.000
_cell.length_b   1.000
_cell.length_c   1.000
_cell.angle_alpha   90.00
_cell.angle_beta   90.00
_cell.angle_gamma   90.00
#
_symmetry.space_group_name_H-M   'P 1'
#
loop_
_entity.id
_entity.type
_entity.pdbx_description
1 polymer ?
#
loop_
_entity_poly.entity_id
_entity_poly.type
_entity_poly.pdbx_seq_one_letter_code
_entity_poly.pdbx_strand_id
1 'polypeptide(L)' 'MYREHEYYLKRCIEVSKASREHGNTPFGAILVDEDGNILLEQENVEISTHKSTGHAETQLAEKASTMYSKDFLWKCTLYT' A
#
# COMPACT_ATOMS: atom_id res chain seq x y z
N MET A 1 8.12 2.85 -16.59
CA MET A 1 7.17 3.74 -17.22
C MET A 1 5.92 3.88 -16.38
N TYR A 2 5.49 5.11 -16.11
CA TYR A 2 4.32 5.34 -15.27
C TYR A 2 3.03 4.97 -16.01
N ARG A 3 2.19 4.19 -15.34
CA ARG A 3 0.92 3.75 -15.90
C ARG A 3 -0.20 4.70 -15.50
N GLU A 4 -1.37 4.55 -16.11
CA GLU A 4 -2.55 5.33 -15.72
C GLU A 4 -2.96 4.97 -14.28
N HIS A 5 -3.60 5.91 -13.59
CA HIS A 5 -4.10 5.70 -12.24
C HIS A 5 -5.00 4.47 -12.12
N GLU A 6 -5.76 4.19 -13.15
CA GLU A 6 -6.65 3.02 -13.22
C GLU A 6 -5.90 1.70 -13.04
N TYR A 7 -4.69 1.59 -13.60
CA TYR A 7 -3.84 0.42 -13.43
C TYR A 7 -3.49 0.19 -11.96
N TYR A 8 -3.09 1.25 -11.27
CA TYR A 8 -2.70 1.17 -9.85
C TYR A 8 -3.90 0.96 -8.93
N LEU A 9 -5.03 1.56 -9.26
CA LEU A 9 -6.27 1.35 -8.49
C LEU A 9 -6.75 -0.08 -8.59
N LYS A 10 -6.62 -0.72 -9.76
CA LYS A 10 -6.93 -2.14 -9.92
C LYS A 10 -6.04 -3.00 -9.02
N ARG A 11 -4.76 -2.65 -8.92
CA ARG A 11 -3.84 -3.38 -8.04
C ARG A 11 -4.23 -3.21 -6.58
N CYS A 12 -4.65 -2.01 -6.18
CA CYS A 12 -5.17 -1.77 -4.83
C CYS A 12 -6.37 -2.65 -4.53
N ILE A 13 -7.27 -2.83 -5.49
CA ILE A 13 -8.44 -3.69 -5.35
C ILE A 13 -8.01 -5.15 -5.13
N GLU A 14 -7.01 -5.61 -5.87
CA GLU A 14 -6.49 -6.97 -5.70
C GLU A 14 -5.90 -7.17 -4.31
N VAL A 15 -5.15 -6.18 -3.80
CA VAL A 15 -4.58 -6.20 -2.45
C VAL A 15 -5.70 -6.20 -1.41
N SER A 16 -6.76 -5.42 -1.63
CA SER A 16 -7.90 -5.38 -0.71
C SER A 16 -8.65 -6.70 -0.67
N LYS A 17 -8.75 -7.41 -1.80
CA LYS A 17 -9.35 -8.74 -1.85
C LYS A 17 -8.53 -9.75 -1.04
N ALA A 18 -7.21 -9.68 -1.13
CA ALA A 18 -6.33 -10.52 -0.34
C ALA A 18 -6.51 -10.27 1.15
N SER A 19 -6.67 -9.01 1.55
CA SER A 19 -6.95 -8.65 2.93
C SER A 19 -8.23 -9.33 3.43
N ARG A 20 -9.29 -9.29 2.63
CA ARG A 20 -10.56 -9.94 2.97
C ARG A 20 -10.41 -11.45 3.09
N GLU A 21 -9.65 -12.07 2.20
CA GLU A 21 -9.41 -13.52 2.23
C GLU A 21 -8.67 -13.94 3.49
N HIS A 22 -7.84 -13.05 4.06
CA HIS A 22 -7.13 -13.28 5.31
C HIS A 22 -7.95 -12.93 6.55
N GLY A 23 -9.24 -12.62 6.38
CA GLY A 23 -10.14 -12.34 7.49
C GLY A 23 -10.13 -10.90 7.98
N ASN A 24 -9.51 -9.99 7.23
CA ASN A 24 -9.43 -8.57 7.57
C ASN A 24 -10.44 -7.76 6.74
N THR A 25 -10.58 -6.48 7.09
CA THR A 25 -11.39 -5.55 6.31
C THR A 25 -10.77 -5.38 4.91
N PRO A 26 -11.57 -5.28 3.83
CA PRO A 26 -11.04 -5.26 2.46
C PRO A 26 -10.46 -3.90 2.07
N PHE A 27 -9.32 -3.56 2.63
CA PHE A 27 -8.56 -2.36 2.29
C PHE A 27 -7.13 -2.74 1.94
N GLY A 28 -6.54 -2.00 1.02
CA GLY A 28 -5.17 -2.20 0.60
C GLY A 28 -4.53 -0.87 0.21
N ALA A 29 -3.21 -0.85 0.16
CA ALA A 29 -2.45 0.31 -0.27
C ALA A 29 -1.23 -0.12 -1.08
N ILE A 30 -0.84 0.69 -2.06
CA ILE A 30 0.41 0.47 -2.80
C ILE A 30 1.20 1.76 -2.88
N LEU A 31 2.53 1.63 -2.93
CA LEU A 31 3.44 2.75 -3.12
C LEU A 31 4.10 2.62 -4.48
N VAL A 32 4.02 3.68 -5.28
CA VAL A 32 4.53 3.72 -6.65
C VAL A 32 5.58 4.82 -6.76
N ASP A 33 6.74 4.52 -7.36
CA ASP A 33 7.78 5.52 -7.56
C ASP A 33 7.48 6.43 -8.76
N GLU A 34 8.34 7.43 -9.00
CA GLU A 34 8.15 8.38 -10.10
C GLU A 34 8.25 7.73 -11.49
N ASP A 35 8.88 6.57 -11.59
CA ASP A 35 9.02 5.82 -12.84
C ASP A 35 7.88 4.86 -13.10
N GLY A 36 6.95 4.74 -12.16
CA GLY A 36 5.77 3.88 -12.29
C GLY A 36 5.95 2.48 -11.75
N ASN A 37 7.01 2.21 -11.00
CA ASN A 37 7.26 0.91 -10.38
C ASN A 37 6.52 0.78 -9.05
N ILE A 38 5.82 -0.33 -8.85
CA ILE A 38 5.18 -0.63 -7.57
C ILE A 38 6.27 -1.13 -6.62
N LEU A 39 6.56 -0.34 -5.60
CA LEU A 39 7.64 -0.62 -4.64
C LEU A 39 7.17 -1.48 -3.48
N LEU A 40 5.99 -1.19 -2.96
CA LEU A 40 5.42 -1.86 -1.80
C LEU A 40 3.92 -2.03 -1.97
N GLU A 41 3.41 -3.13 -1.39
CA GLU A 41 1.97 -3.41 -1.32
C GLU A 41 1.67 -3.84 0.10
N GLN A 42 0.54 -3.37 0.63
CA GLN A 42 0.16 -3.68 2.00
C GLN A 42 -1.34 -3.89 2.10
N GLU A 43 -1.76 -5.00 2.67
CA GLU A 43 -3.15 -5.24 3.03
C GLU A 43 -3.42 -4.78 4.46
N ASN A 44 -4.70 -4.57 4.78
CA ASN A 44 -5.11 -4.25 6.14
C ASN A 44 -4.90 -5.48 7.04
N VAL A 45 -4.21 -5.30 8.16
CA VAL A 45 -3.91 -6.37 9.12
C VAL A 45 -4.44 -6.06 10.52
N GLU A 46 -5.32 -5.06 10.64
CA GLU A 46 -5.85 -4.61 11.92
C GLU A 46 -6.52 -5.74 12.72
N ILE A 47 -7.37 -6.51 12.08
CA ILE A 47 -8.08 -7.61 12.74
C ILE A 47 -7.12 -8.74 13.10
N SER A 48 -6.24 -9.12 12.19
CA SER A 48 -5.27 -10.21 12.41
C SER A 48 -4.29 -9.92 13.54
N THR A 49 -3.86 -8.65 13.67
CA THR A 49 -2.85 -8.26 14.66
C THR A 49 -3.44 -7.64 15.91
N HIS A 50 -4.74 -7.33 15.91
CA HIS A 50 -5.43 -6.64 16.99
C HIS A 50 -4.80 -5.28 17.33
N LYS A 51 -4.22 -4.61 16.34
CA LYS A 51 -3.58 -3.31 16.49
C LYS A 51 -4.34 -2.23 15.76
N SER A 52 -4.55 -1.10 16.39
CA SER A 52 -5.17 0.07 15.76
C SER A 52 -4.34 0.63 14.60
N THR A 53 -3.04 0.33 14.55
CA THR A 53 -2.13 0.75 13.50
C THR A 53 -2.05 -0.24 12.33
N GLY A 54 -2.94 -1.26 12.32
CA GLY A 54 -2.95 -2.29 11.28
C GLY A 54 -3.59 -1.87 9.96
N HIS A 55 -3.97 -0.60 9.81
CA HIS A 55 -4.48 -0.06 8.55
C HIS A 55 -3.42 -0.13 7.46
N ALA A 56 -3.84 -0.43 6.24
CA ALA A 56 -2.93 -0.64 5.11
C ALA A 56 -2.01 0.54 4.86
N GLU A 57 -2.54 1.76 4.82
CA GLU A 57 -1.76 2.97 4.56
C GLU A 57 -0.75 3.26 5.67
N THR A 58 -1.11 3.00 6.94
CA THR A 58 -0.22 3.20 8.07
C THR A 58 0.94 2.20 8.04
N GLN A 59 0.63 0.93 7.81
CA GLN A 59 1.65 -0.11 7.70
C GLN A 59 2.59 0.16 6.53
N LEU A 60 2.04 0.58 5.40
CA LEU A 60 2.83 0.90 4.23
C LEU A 60 3.77 2.08 4.49
N ALA A 61 3.27 3.12 5.13
CA ALA A 61 4.07 4.30 5.48
C ALA A 61 5.22 3.94 6.43
N GLU A 62 4.98 3.11 7.41
CA GLU A 62 6.01 2.64 8.34
C GLU A 62 7.11 1.88 7.60
N LYS A 63 6.73 0.93 6.74
CA LYS A 63 7.69 0.17 5.94
C LYS A 63 8.49 1.09 5.02
N ALA A 64 7.83 2.00 4.33
CA ALA A 64 8.46 2.92 3.41
C ALA A 64 9.48 3.82 4.11
N SER A 65 9.14 4.32 5.31
CA SER A 65 10.04 5.20 6.06
C SER A 65 11.32 4.52 6.51
N THR A 66 11.32 3.19 6.65
CA THR A 66 12.52 2.44 7.02
C THR A 66 13.35 2.03 5.81
N MET A 67 12.75 1.96 4.63
CA MET A 67 13.41 1.47 3.41
C MET A 67 13.92 2.59 2.49
N TYR A 68 13.28 3.75 2.52
CA TYR A 68 13.56 4.84 1.58
C TYR A 68 13.77 6.15 2.30
N SER A 69 14.57 7.03 1.67
CA SER A 69 14.80 8.38 2.20
C SER A 69 13.55 9.24 2.00
N LYS A 70 13.47 10.31 2.79
CA LYS A 70 12.39 11.30 2.70
C LYS A 70 12.30 11.91 1.30
N ASP A 71 13.45 12.26 0.72
CA ASP A 71 13.54 12.88 -0.61
C ASP A 71 13.00 11.92 -1.68
N PHE A 72 13.33 10.65 -1.57
CA PHE A 72 12.83 9.63 -2.49
C PHE A 72 11.30 9.50 -2.37
N LEU A 73 10.79 9.44 -1.13
CA LEU A 73 9.36 9.26 -0.87
C LEU A 73 8.51 10.44 -1.36
N TRP A 74 9.07 11.64 -1.38
CA TRP A 74 8.39 12.83 -1.90
C TRP A 74 7.99 12.68 -3.37
N LYS A 75 8.71 11.85 -4.12
CA LYS A 75 8.46 11.60 -5.55
C LYS A 75 7.55 10.41 -5.79
N CYS A 76 7.15 9.71 -4.72
CA CYS A 76 6.29 8.54 -4.82
C CYS A 76 4.82 8.92 -4.70
N THR A 77 3.95 8.04 -5.21
CA THR A 77 2.49 8.16 -5.09
C THR A 77 1.95 7.00 -4.27
N LEU A 78 1.11 7.32 -3.30
CA LEU A 78 0.42 6.32 -2.49
C LEU A 78 -1.00 6.16 -3.03
N TYR A 79 -1.38 4.92 -3.31
CA TYR A 79 -2.75 4.56 -3.69
C TYR A 79 -3.38 3.74 -2.58
N THR A 80 -4.60 4.10 -2.20
CA THR A 80 -5.36 3.37 -1.18
C THR A 80 -6.80 3.10 -1.62
#